data_1ea755e81c467cd4babc1171aa5c3440
#
_entry.id   1ea755e81c467cd4babc1171aa5c3440
#
_cell.length_a   1.000
_cell.length_b   1.000
_cell.length_c   1.000
_cell.angle_alpha   90.00
_cell.angle_beta   90.00
_cell.angle_gamma   90.00
#
_symmetry.space_group_name_H-M   'P 1'
#
loop_
_entity.id
_entity.type
_entity.pdbx_description
1 polymer ?
#
loop_
_entity_poly.entity_id
_entity_poly.type
_entity_poly.pdbx_seq_one_letter_code
_entity_poly.pdbx_strand_id
1 'polypeptide(L)'
;MRLWFFPLALSFGVALEVKPIPEAVLVVREEVLEGGEVKAYVGTKRQRVASEQELRALIRAWTQEPRPPRFVWEGGRWRGVEKVGRTFDEEEALAAFRKAWAEGRASFLLPARQIPPKPSLRDLYRLGVRDHLATAETDYRGSHPNRIHNLRLAASRLDGLLIPPGVFSFNRALGEVSEQAGYKEAYVILGDRTEQGVGGGVCQVSTTFFRAAYFAGLPILERHPHSYLVRYYTPPGLDASVFQPYLDLRVENDTPGHLYVQSSIQGTRLRFHLFGTKDRAVRLEGPVITDREPPLAERRILDPSLPPDAVKQVDFAAEGMTVYWKRVVRYQSGKERVDGLQSRYKPWGAVFLVGPRPEPPEGGPAPPEGGREALSGGPPQRGGGEGTARPGGR
;
A
#
# COMPACT_ATOMS: atom_id res chain seq x y z
N MET A 1 -67.70 -78.38 -23.33
CA MET A 1 -66.61 -78.10 -22.38
C MET A 1 -65.34 -77.82 -23.21
N ARG A 2 -65.03 -76.55 -23.48
CA ARG A 2 -63.86 -76.15 -24.28
C ARG A 2 -62.88 -75.51 -23.32
N LEU A 3 -61.70 -76.10 -23.08
CA LEU A 3 -60.60 -75.60 -22.35
C LEU A 3 -59.82 -74.63 -23.25
N TRP A 4 -59.69 -73.36 -22.77
CA TRP A 4 -58.81 -72.38 -23.37
C TRP A 4 -57.46 -72.43 -22.63
N PHE A 5 -56.41 -72.80 -23.38
CA PHE A 5 -55.02 -72.61 -22.90
C PHE A 5 -54.59 -71.20 -23.18
N PHE A 6 -54.25 -70.42 -22.15
CA PHE A 6 -53.50 -69.16 -22.29
C PHE A 6 -52.01 -69.48 -22.23
N PRO A 7 -51.23 -69.03 -23.21
CA PRO A 7 -49.79 -69.11 -23.07
C PRO A 7 -49.29 -68.05 -22.03
N LEU A 8 -48.58 -68.48 -21.01
CA LEU A 8 -47.78 -67.54 -20.13
C LEU A 8 -46.65 -66.98 -20.96
N ALA A 9 -46.74 -65.70 -21.29
CA ALA A 9 -45.61 -64.94 -21.82
C ALA A 9 -44.66 -64.61 -20.65
N LEU A 10 -43.55 -65.32 -20.55
CA LEU A 10 -42.40 -64.96 -19.69
C LEU A 10 -41.72 -63.76 -20.31
N SER A 11 -42.03 -62.58 -19.83
CA SER A 11 -41.20 -61.35 -20.08
C SER A 11 -39.90 -61.43 -19.28
N PHE A 12 -38.83 -61.78 -19.98
CA PHE A 12 -37.49 -61.58 -19.47
C PHE A 12 -37.22 -60.06 -19.42
N GLY A 13 -37.47 -59.44 -18.27
CA GLY A 13 -37.01 -58.08 -18.00
C GLY A 13 -35.48 -58.11 -17.85
N VAL A 14 -34.77 -57.69 -18.87
CA VAL A 14 -33.35 -57.38 -18.74
C VAL A 14 -33.28 -56.16 -17.84
N ALA A 15 -32.93 -56.34 -16.55
CA ALA A 15 -32.61 -55.27 -15.70
C ALA A 15 -31.34 -54.60 -16.26
N LEU A 16 -31.47 -53.44 -16.88
CA LEU A 16 -30.34 -52.61 -17.25
C LEU A 16 -29.70 -52.15 -15.95
N GLU A 17 -28.56 -52.74 -15.61
CA GLU A 17 -27.73 -52.32 -14.48
C GLU A 17 -27.14 -50.94 -14.83
N VAL A 18 -27.77 -49.88 -14.32
CA VAL A 18 -27.28 -48.51 -14.51
C VAL A 18 -26.08 -48.30 -13.60
N LYS A 19 -24.88 -48.31 -14.17
CA LYS A 19 -23.66 -48.01 -13.40
C LYS A 19 -23.72 -46.59 -12.87
N PRO A 20 -23.33 -46.39 -11.62
CA PRO A 20 -23.31 -45.03 -11.04
C PRO A 20 -22.29 -44.13 -11.75
N ILE A 21 -22.64 -42.85 -11.94
CA ILE A 21 -21.70 -41.86 -12.43
C ILE A 21 -20.71 -41.59 -11.29
N PRO A 22 -19.40 -41.84 -11.48
CA PRO A 22 -18.43 -41.68 -10.39
C PRO A 22 -18.18 -40.23 -10.03
N GLU A 23 -17.88 -39.98 -8.75
CA GLU A 23 -17.43 -38.69 -8.27
C GLU A 23 -15.90 -38.61 -8.28
N ALA A 24 -15.35 -37.61 -8.96
CA ALA A 24 -13.96 -37.20 -8.77
C ALA A 24 -13.79 -36.55 -7.36
N VAL A 25 -12.87 -37.06 -6.59
CA VAL A 25 -12.56 -36.59 -5.23
C VAL A 25 -11.16 -35.99 -5.21
N LEU A 26 -11.05 -34.69 -4.92
CA LEU A 26 -9.79 -33.98 -4.73
C LEU A 26 -9.56 -33.71 -3.24
N VAL A 27 -8.43 -34.16 -2.70
CA VAL A 27 -7.99 -33.78 -1.36
C VAL A 27 -7.30 -32.43 -1.43
N VAL A 28 -7.81 -31.48 -0.68
CA VAL A 28 -7.28 -30.11 -0.58
C VAL A 28 -6.67 -29.92 0.82
N ARG A 29 -5.42 -29.48 0.84
CA ARG A 29 -4.74 -29.10 2.10
C ARG A 29 -4.51 -27.59 2.07
N GLU A 30 -4.93 -26.91 3.13
CA GLU A 30 -4.72 -25.50 3.35
C GLU A 30 -3.90 -25.30 4.62
N GLU A 31 -2.95 -24.38 4.61
CA GLU A 31 -2.17 -24.01 5.78
C GLU A 31 -2.51 -22.56 6.16
N VAL A 32 -2.63 -22.34 7.47
CA VAL A 32 -2.96 -21.03 8.05
C VAL A 32 -1.99 -20.75 9.19
N LEU A 33 -1.38 -19.57 9.19
CA LEU A 33 -0.59 -19.05 10.30
C LEU A 33 -1.50 -18.22 11.20
N GLU A 34 -1.73 -18.72 12.41
CA GLU A 34 -2.67 -18.15 13.35
C GLU A 34 -2.20 -18.36 14.80
N GLY A 35 -2.22 -17.28 15.60
CA GLY A 35 -1.76 -17.36 17.00
C GLY A 35 -0.28 -17.74 17.13
N GLY A 36 0.55 -17.37 16.15
CA GLY A 36 1.97 -17.70 16.11
C GLY A 36 2.29 -19.15 15.71
N GLU A 37 1.31 -19.93 15.21
CA GLU A 37 1.48 -21.33 14.79
C GLU A 37 0.92 -21.59 13.39
N VAL A 38 1.57 -22.51 12.64
CA VAL A 38 1.06 -22.97 11.34
C VAL A 38 0.15 -24.20 11.56
N LYS A 39 -1.13 -24.03 11.29
CA LYS A 39 -2.15 -25.09 11.34
C LYS A 39 -2.48 -25.57 9.93
N ALA A 40 -2.63 -26.89 9.77
CA ALA A 40 -3.02 -27.48 8.51
C ALA A 40 -4.48 -27.97 8.57
N TYR A 41 -5.26 -27.62 7.56
CA TYR A 41 -6.63 -28.05 7.37
C TYR A 41 -6.70 -28.94 6.14
N VAL A 42 -7.41 -30.07 6.23
CA VAL A 42 -7.61 -30.99 5.12
C VAL A 42 -9.09 -31.05 4.81
N GLY A 43 -9.44 -30.82 3.56
CA GLY A 43 -10.80 -30.90 3.04
C GLY A 43 -10.86 -31.70 1.75
N THR A 44 -12.06 -31.92 1.23
CA THR A 44 -12.27 -32.58 -0.06
C THR A 44 -13.19 -31.76 -0.95
N LYS A 45 -12.86 -31.69 -2.25
CA LYS A 45 -13.80 -31.27 -3.29
C LYS A 45 -14.31 -32.49 -4.02
N ARG A 46 -15.58 -32.51 -4.36
CA ARG A 46 -16.22 -33.64 -5.06
C ARG A 46 -17.05 -33.12 -6.22
N GLN A 47 -16.99 -33.83 -7.35
CA GLN A 47 -17.82 -33.54 -8.50
C GLN A 47 -18.07 -34.80 -9.32
N ARG A 48 -19.33 -35.06 -9.73
CA ARG A 48 -19.68 -36.15 -10.64
C ARG A 48 -19.11 -35.86 -12.01
N VAL A 49 -18.62 -36.92 -12.66
CA VAL A 49 -17.98 -36.87 -13.98
C VAL A 49 -18.53 -38.01 -14.83
N ALA A 50 -19.27 -37.67 -15.87
CA ALA A 50 -19.91 -38.63 -16.74
C ALA A 50 -19.11 -38.97 -18.04
N SER A 51 -18.05 -38.18 -18.33
CA SER A 51 -17.24 -38.38 -19.54
C SER A 51 -15.80 -37.90 -19.35
N GLU A 52 -14.90 -38.37 -20.20
CA GLU A 52 -13.51 -37.88 -20.23
C GLU A 52 -13.44 -36.37 -20.57
N GLN A 53 -14.36 -35.88 -21.39
CA GLN A 53 -14.42 -34.45 -21.72
C GLN A 53 -14.76 -33.60 -20.48
N GLU A 54 -15.72 -34.08 -19.68
CA GLU A 54 -16.05 -33.40 -18.39
C GLU A 54 -14.88 -33.48 -17.43
N LEU A 55 -14.15 -34.60 -17.36
CA LEU A 55 -12.95 -34.71 -16.53
C LEU A 55 -11.87 -33.71 -16.96
N ARG A 56 -11.60 -33.55 -18.25
CA ARG A 56 -10.66 -32.56 -18.77
C ARG A 56 -11.09 -31.13 -18.41
N ALA A 57 -12.38 -30.85 -18.51
CA ALA A 57 -12.92 -29.54 -18.07
C ALA A 57 -12.74 -29.33 -16.58
N LEU A 58 -12.98 -30.35 -15.76
CA LEU A 58 -12.79 -30.30 -14.31
C LEU A 58 -11.33 -30.09 -13.92
N ILE A 59 -10.39 -30.80 -14.56
CA ILE A 59 -8.94 -30.63 -14.38
C ILE A 59 -8.55 -29.19 -14.65
N ARG A 60 -8.97 -28.59 -15.77
CA ARG A 60 -8.71 -27.17 -16.05
C ARG A 60 -9.29 -26.24 -14.99
N ALA A 61 -10.52 -26.48 -14.56
CA ALA A 61 -11.18 -25.67 -13.53
C ALA A 61 -10.55 -25.80 -12.14
N TRP A 62 -9.94 -26.93 -11.82
CA TRP A 62 -9.33 -27.20 -10.53
C TRP A 62 -7.82 -26.97 -10.51
N THR A 63 -7.16 -26.80 -11.67
CA THR A 63 -5.78 -26.31 -11.77
C THR A 63 -5.70 -24.92 -11.17
N GLN A 64 -4.68 -24.67 -10.36
CA GLN A 64 -4.53 -23.43 -9.62
C GLN A 64 -3.06 -23.05 -9.50
N GLU A 65 -2.74 -21.82 -9.87
CA GLU A 65 -1.42 -21.23 -9.62
C GLU A 65 -1.22 -20.95 -8.13
N PRO A 66 0.00 -21.15 -7.62
CA PRO A 66 0.34 -20.76 -6.25
C PRO A 66 0.30 -19.25 -6.08
N ARG A 67 -0.12 -18.79 -4.91
CA ARG A 67 -0.05 -17.38 -4.54
C ARG A 67 0.69 -17.24 -3.20
N PRO A 68 1.61 -16.26 -3.10
CA PRO A 68 2.33 -15.98 -1.86
C PRO A 68 1.41 -15.74 -0.68
N PRO A 69 1.91 -15.96 0.55
CA PRO A 69 1.17 -15.68 1.77
C PRO A 69 0.66 -14.25 1.84
N ARG A 70 -0.55 -14.11 2.36
CA ARG A 70 -1.14 -12.81 2.72
C ARG A 70 -1.66 -12.89 4.14
N PHE A 71 -1.49 -11.83 4.89
CA PHE A 71 -2.08 -11.70 6.20
C PHE A 71 -3.40 -10.93 6.09
N VAL A 72 -4.46 -11.51 6.63
CA VAL A 72 -5.81 -10.95 6.64
C VAL A 72 -6.26 -10.74 8.08
N TRP A 73 -6.98 -9.63 8.32
CA TRP A 73 -7.61 -9.38 9.61
C TRP A 73 -8.99 -9.99 9.63
N GLU A 74 -9.18 -11.02 10.44
CA GLU A 74 -10.42 -11.77 10.52
C GLU A 74 -10.68 -12.23 11.96
N GLY A 75 -11.91 -12.09 12.42
CA GLY A 75 -12.28 -12.51 13.77
C GLY A 75 -11.48 -11.84 14.90
N GLY A 76 -11.08 -10.55 14.74
CA GLY A 76 -10.32 -9.81 15.74
C GLY A 76 -8.83 -10.14 15.82
N ARG A 77 -8.29 -10.86 14.84
CA ARG A 77 -6.87 -11.27 14.78
C ARG A 77 -6.32 -11.33 13.36
N TRP A 78 -5.01 -11.26 13.24
CA TRP A 78 -4.32 -11.50 11.99
C TRP A 78 -4.16 -13.00 11.71
N ARG A 79 -4.47 -13.40 10.47
CA ARG A 79 -4.27 -14.76 9.97
C ARG A 79 -3.46 -14.72 8.70
N GLY A 80 -2.35 -15.46 8.64
CA GLY A 80 -1.61 -15.70 7.42
C GLY A 80 -2.29 -16.80 6.62
N VAL A 81 -2.60 -16.53 5.36
CA VAL A 81 -3.19 -17.49 4.42
C VAL A 81 -2.36 -17.55 3.15
N GLU A 82 -2.23 -18.73 2.56
CA GLU A 82 -1.56 -18.91 1.27
C GLU A 82 -2.44 -19.69 0.31
N LYS A 83 -2.13 -19.62 -0.96
CA LYS A 83 -2.78 -20.44 -1.97
C LYS A 83 -1.76 -21.42 -2.53
N VAL A 84 -1.91 -22.69 -2.15
CA VAL A 84 -1.09 -23.76 -2.74
C VAL A 84 -1.55 -23.99 -4.17
N GLY A 85 -0.63 -23.95 -5.12
CA GLY A 85 -0.89 -24.30 -6.52
C GLY A 85 -1.20 -25.79 -6.67
N ARG A 86 -1.90 -26.14 -7.73
CA ARG A 86 -2.23 -27.52 -8.08
C ARG A 86 -2.15 -27.72 -9.58
N THR A 87 -1.53 -28.84 -9.97
CA THR A 87 -1.56 -29.35 -11.34
C THR A 87 -1.97 -30.80 -11.32
N PHE A 88 -2.43 -31.28 -12.45
CA PHE A 88 -2.87 -32.66 -12.64
C PHE A 88 -2.11 -33.25 -13.83
N ASP A 89 -1.76 -34.52 -13.72
CA ASP A 89 -1.36 -35.34 -14.86
C ASP A 89 -2.64 -35.81 -15.52
N GLU A 90 -2.87 -35.43 -16.78
CA GLU A 90 -4.13 -35.73 -17.48
C GLU A 90 -4.26 -37.23 -17.76
N GLU A 91 -3.17 -37.90 -18.11
CA GLU A 91 -3.23 -39.34 -18.41
C GLU A 91 -3.48 -40.17 -17.14
N GLU A 92 -2.84 -39.81 -16.03
CA GLU A 92 -3.08 -40.43 -14.72
C GLU A 92 -4.54 -40.24 -14.27
N ALA A 93 -5.07 -39.03 -14.44
CA ALA A 93 -6.45 -38.71 -14.10
C ALA A 93 -7.46 -39.48 -14.97
N LEU A 94 -7.21 -39.58 -16.30
CA LEU A 94 -8.03 -40.36 -17.23
C LEU A 94 -8.00 -41.86 -16.90
N ALA A 95 -6.81 -42.39 -16.55
CA ALA A 95 -6.67 -43.79 -16.15
C ALA A 95 -7.48 -44.09 -14.86
N ALA A 96 -7.43 -43.19 -13.86
CA ALA A 96 -8.22 -43.34 -12.64
C ALA A 96 -9.74 -43.29 -12.91
N PHE A 97 -10.18 -42.39 -13.77
CA PHE A 97 -11.58 -42.29 -14.20
C PHE A 97 -12.06 -43.59 -14.93
N ARG A 98 -11.32 -44.02 -15.96
CA ARG A 98 -11.64 -45.24 -16.77
C ARG A 98 -11.76 -46.47 -15.87
N LYS A 99 -10.84 -46.61 -14.91
CA LYS A 99 -10.87 -47.69 -13.92
C LYS A 99 -12.14 -47.64 -13.07
N ALA A 100 -12.44 -46.47 -12.50
CA ALA A 100 -13.64 -46.29 -11.66
C ALA A 100 -14.94 -46.57 -12.45
N TRP A 101 -14.98 -46.10 -13.71
CA TRP A 101 -16.11 -46.32 -14.61
C TRP A 101 -16.30 -47.81 -14.96
N ALA A 102 -15.19 -48.51 -15.30
CA ALA A 102 -15.24 -49.95 -15.63
C ALA A 102 -15.69 -50.79 -14.43
N GLU A 103 -15.21 -50.47 -13.23
CA GLU A 103 -15.52 -51.19 -11.99
C GLU A 103 -16.84 -50.77 -11.32
N GLY A 104 -17.58 -49.80 -11.88
CA GLY A 104 -18.83 -49.28 -11.29
C GLY A 104 -18.66 -48.63 -9.94
N ARG A 105 -17.48 -48.01 -9.69
CA ARG A 105 -17.22 -47.32 -8.44
C ARG A 105 -17.98 -46.00 -8.33
N ALA A 106 -18.50 -45.70 -7.14
CA ALA A 106 -19.21 -44.44 -6.88
C ALA A 106 -18.27 -43.21 -6.86
N SER A 107 -16.95 -43.41 -6.67
CA SER A 107 -15.97 -42.33 -6.63
C SER A 107 -14.55 -42.81 -6.94
N PHE A 108 -13.68 -41.86 -7.32
CA PHE A 108 -12.24 -42.09 -7.51
C PHE A 108 -11.44 -40.89 -7.01
N LEU A 109 -10.23 -41.13 -6.53
CA LEU A 109 -9.30 -40.08 -6.16
C LEU A 109 -8.74 -39.45 -7.43
N LEU A 110 -8.83 -38.11 -7.53
CA LEU A 110 -8.17 -37.35 -8.57
C LEU A 110 -6.76 -36.96 -8.10
N PRO A 111 -5.70 -37.57 -8.66
CA PRO A 111 -4.33 -37.29 -8.21
C PRO A 111 -3.96 -35.87 -8.60
N ALA A 112 -3.45 -35.09 -7.64
CA ALA A 112 -3.01 -33.72 -7.83
C ALA A 112 -1.60 -33.53 -7.27
N ARG A 113 -0.76 -32.86 -8.05
CA ARG A 113 0.55 -32.37 -7.59
C ARG A 113 0.38 -31.01 -6.97
N GLN A 114 0.77 -30.87 -5.71
CA GLN A 114 0.73 -29.59 -5.01
C GLN A 114 1.99 -28.78 -5.29
N ILE A 115 1.83 -27.49 -5.55
CA ILE A 115 2.92 -26.53 -5.80
C ILE A 115 2.84 -25.46 -4.69
N PRO A 116 3.68 -25.55 -3.64
CA PRO A 116 3.70 -24.53 -2.61
C PRO A 116 4.18 -23.18 -3.18
N PRO A 117 3.66 -22.05 -2.70
CA PRO A 117 4.18 -20.75 -3.07
C PRO A 117 5.60 -20.55 -2.50
N LYS A 118 6.32 -19.60 -3.07
CA LYS A 118 7.66 -19.19 -2.59
C LYS A 118 7.66 -17.69 -2.29
N PRO A 119 7.89 -17.29 -1.01
CA PRO A 119 7.93 -18.15 0.18
C PRO A 119 6.57 -18.75 0.51
N SER A 120 6.54 -19.90 1.22
CA SER A 120 5.36 -20.48 1.84
C SER A 120 5.13 -19.91 3.25
N LEU A 121 3.95 -20.16 3.85
CA LEU A 121 3.70 -19.82 5.27
C LEU A 121 4.70 -20.51 6.21
N ARG A 122 5.09 -21.74 5.88
CA ARG A 122 6.11 -22.46 6.67
C ARG A 122 7.48 -21.80 6.58
N ASP A 123 7.83 -21.29 5.41
CA ASP A 123 9.09 -20.55 5.25
C ASP A 123 9.05 -19.25 6.05
N LEU A 124 7.94 -18.50 6.00
CA LEU A 124 7.75 -17.30 6.81
C LEU A 124 7.87 -17.62 8.30
N TYR A 125 7.21 -18.68 8.76
CA TYR A 125 7.25 -19.09 10.15
C TYR A 125 8.67 -19.46 10.62
N ARG A 126 9.43 -20.22 9.80
CA ARG A 126 10.83 -20.58 10.10
C ARG A 126 11.74 -19.36 10.15
N LEU A 127 11.48 -18.36 9.33
CA LEU A 127 12.18 -17.09 9.32
C LEU A 127 11.78 -16.14 10.47
N GLY A 128 10.87 -16.56 11.36
CA GLY A 128 10.43 -15.79 12.50
C GLY A 128 9.27 -14.83 12.23
N VAL A 129 8.63 -14.90 11.05
CA VAL A 129 7.44 -14.09 10.74
C VAL A 129 6.21 -14.77 11.36
N ARG A 130 5.82 -14.31 12.54
CA ARG A 130 4.76 -14.94 13.35
C ARG A 130 3.65 -13.99 13.75
N ASP A 131 4.01 -12.74 14.03
CA ASP A 131 3.15 -11.74 14.65
C ASP A 131 3.00 -10.51 13.75
N HIS A 132 1.89 -9.81 13.91
CA HIS A 132 1.75 -8.44 13.41
C HIS A 132 2.49 -7.49 14.35
N LEU A 133 3.37 -6.68 13.81
CA LEU A 133 4.18 -5.71 14.56
C LEU A 133 3.54 -4.32 14.56
N ALA A 134 3.24 -3.81 13.37
CA ALA A 134 2.63 -2.50 13.20
C ALA A 134 1.93 -2.34 11.85
N THR A 135 1.03 -1.38 11.80
CA THR A 135 0.39 -0.88 10.56
C THR A 135 0.50 0.63 10.52
N ALA A 136 0.81 1.17 9.36
CA ALA A 136 0.70 2.59 9.09
C ALA A 136 -0.11 2.84 7.81
N GLU A 137 -0.74 4.01 7.76
CA GLU A 137 -1.61 4.42 6.67
C GLU A 137 -1.32 5.87 6.27
N THR A 138 -1.46 6.17 4.98
CA THR A 138 -1.57 7.53 4.44
C THR A 138 -2.66 7.61 3.39
N ASP A 139 -3.32 8.77 3.27
CA ASP A 139 -4.39 9.01 2.29
C ASP A 139 -3.84 9.86 1.13
N TYR A 140 -4.04 9.39 -0.11
CA TYR A 140 -3.66 10.10 -1.33
C TYR A 140 -4.85 10.71 -2.08
N ARG A 141 -5.95 10.97 -1.39
CA ARG A 141 -7.16 11.57 -1.95
C ARG A 141 -6.85 12.87 -2.71
N GLY A 142 -7.46 13.03 -3.89
CA GLY A 142 -7.24 14.19 -4.75
C GLY A 142 -5.91 14.17 -5.53
N SER A 143 -5.19 13.05 -5.54
CA SER A 143 -3.98 12.90 -6.34
C SER A 143 -4.30 12.69 -7.82
N HIS A 144 -3.42 13.22 -8.69
CA HIS A 144 -3.48 13.02 -10.13
C HIS A 144 -3.26 11.53 -10.50
N PRO A 145 -3.85 11.02 -11.60
CA PRO A 145 -3.71 9.60 -12.02
C PRO A 145 -2.26 9.11 -12.13
N ASN A 146 -1.35 9.89 -12.68
CA ASN A 146 0.07 9.51 -12.80
C ASN A 146 0.73 9.34 -11.42
N ARG A 147 0.40 10.22 -10.45
CA ARG A 147 0.88 10.10 -9.08
C ARG A 147 0.34 8.83 -8.40
N ILE A 148 -0.93 8.50 -8.64
CA ILE A 148 -1.53 7.26 -8.14
C ILE A 148 -0.86 6.03 -8.76
N HIS A 149 -0.56 6.08 -10.06
CA HIS A 149 0.18 5.01 -10.76
C HIS A 149 1.55 4.78 -10.13
N ASN A 150 2.34 5.85 -9.96
CA ASN A 150 3.67 5.79 -9.35
C ASN A 150 3.63 5.26 -7.91
N LEU A 151 2.67 5.72 -7.11
CA LEU A 151 2.47 5.25 -5.74
C LEU A 151 2.18 3.75 -5.70
N ARG A 152 1.30 3.26 -6.59
CA ARG A 152 0.97 1.83 -6.67
C ARG A 152 2.18 0.99 -7.12
N LEU A 153 2.92 1.48 -8.12
CA LEU A 153 4.13 0.84 -8.60
C LEU A 153 5.20 0.76 -7.50
N ALA A 154 5.47 1.87 -6.81
CA ALA A 154 6.42 1.89 -5.71
C ALA A 154 5.99 0.99 -4.55
N ALA A 155 4.71 0.98 -4.18
CA ALA A 155 4.19 0.11 -3.13
C ALA A 155 4.31 -1.37 -3.49
N SER A 156 4.09 -1.74 -4.77
CA SER A 156 4.22 -3.13 -5.23
C SER A 156 5.65 -3.66 -5.19
N ARG A 157 6.66 -2.78 -5.27
CA ARG A 157 8.08 -3.17 -5.14
C ARG A 157 8.44 -3.62 -3.72
N LEU A 158 7.68 -3.17 -2.72
CA LEU A 158 7.89 -3.54 -1.31
C LEU A 158 6.90 -4.62 -0.85
N ASP A 159 5.84 -4.88 -1.61
CA ASP A 159 4.84 -5.87 -1.24
C ASP A 159 5.40 -7.29 -1.31
N GLY A 160 5.27 -8.06 -0.24
CA GLY A 160 5.82 -9.41 -0.14
C GLY A 160 7.32 -9.46 0.19
N LEU A 161 7.96 -8.31 0.44
CA LEU A 161 9.39 -8.25 0.72
C LEU A 161 9.73 -8.89 2.06
N LEU A 162 10.78 -9.72 2.07
CA LEU A 162 11.40 -10.27 3.27
C LEU A 162 12.66 -9.46 3.58
N ILE A 163 12.69 -8.85 4.77
CA ILE A 163 13.83 -8.07 5.26
C ILE A 163 14.55 -8.90 6.33
N PRO A 164 15.77 -9.42 6.06
CA PRO A 164 16.53 -10.13 7.06
C PRO A 164 16.96 -9.20 8.20
N PRO A 165 17.42 -9.74 9.35
CA PRO A 165 18.10 -8.94 10.37
C PRO A 165 19.25 -8.12 9.77
N GLY A 166 19.40 -6.88 10.21
CA GLY A 166 20.41 -5.92 9.73
C GLY A 166 19.80 -4.72 9.02
N VAL A 167 20.63 -4.01 8.26
CA VAL A 167 20.28 -2.70 7.67
C VAL A 167 19.51 -2.88 6.36
N PHE A 168 18.33 -2.29 6.33
CA PHE A 168 17.47 -2.16 5.14
C PHE A 168 17.60 -0.76 4.55
N SER A 169 17.72 -0.67 3.23
CA SER A 169 17.67 0.57 2.43
C SER A 169 16.40 0.58 1.58
N PHE A 170 15.58 1.60 1.75
CA PHE A 170 14.36 1.78 0.98
C PHE A 170 14.67 1.99 -0.50
N ASN A 171 15.65 2.85 -0.83
CA ASN A 171 16.02 3.12 -2.23
C ASN A 171 16.52 1.87 -2.95
N ARG A 172 17.28 1.02 -2.27
CA ARG A 172 17.74 -0.27 -2.85
C ARG A 172 16.57 -1.20 -3.12
N ALA A 173 15.63 -1.31 -2.21
CA ALA A 173 14.44 -2.17 -2.37
C ALA A 173 13.48 -1.65 -3.44
N LEU A 174 13.34 -0.31 -3.54
CA LEU A 174 12.52 0.34 -4.54
C LEU A 174 13.04 0.11 -5.95
N GLY A 175 14.37 0.07 -6.12
CA GLY A 175 15.02 0.08 -7.42
C GLY A 175 14.98 1.45 -8.08
N GLU A 176 15.31 1.51 -9.35
CA GLU A 176 15.36 2.75 -10.13
C GLU A 176 13.97 3.40 -10.27
N VAL A 177 13.94 4.72 -10.12
CA VAL A 177 12.76 5.56 -10.36
C VAL A 177 12.95 6.31 -11.67
N SER A 178 12.59 5.66 -12.77
CA SER A 178 12.71 6.19 -14.13
C SER A 178 11.49 5.82 -14.98
N GLU A 179 11.34 6.42 -16.14
CA GLU A 179 10.30 6.05 -17.10
C GLU A 179 10.48 4.63 -17.60
N GLN A 180 11.73 4.18 -17.80
CA GLN A 180 12.08 2.82 -18.19
C GLN A 180 11.65 1.79 -17.14
N ALA A 181 11.68 2.19 -15.86
CA ALA A 181 11.15 1.36 -14.74
C ALA A 181 9.62 1.43 -14.60
N GLY A 182 8.93 2.20 -15.47
CA GLY A 182 7.47 2.30 -15.53
C GLY A 182 6.86 3.46 -14.73
N TYR A 183 7.69 4.36 -14.17
CA TYR A 183 7.19 5.56 -13.50
C TYR A 183 6.78 6.63 -14.51
N LYS A 184 5.85 7.48 -14.14
CA LYS A 184 5.31 8.56 -14.96
C LYS A 184 5.67 9.93 -14.38
N GLU A 185 5.67 10.94 -15.23
CA GLU A 185 5.78 12.32 -14.78
C GLU A 185 4.58 12.71 -13.90
N ALA A 186 4.87 13.33 -12.78
CA ALA A 186 3.92 13.92 -11.85
C ALA A 186 4.63 15.01 -11.05
N TYR A 187 3.88 15.81 -10.29
CA TYR A 187 4.51 16.81 -9.43
C TYR A 187 5.38 16.16 -8.35
N VAL A 188 6.63 16.60 -8.27
CA VAL A 188 7.65 16.24 -7.27
C VAL A 188 8.07 17.48 -6.49
N ILE A 189 8.50 17.29 -5.25
CA ILE A 189 9.06 18.35 -4.42
C ILE A 189 10.58 18.23 -4.48
N LEU A 190 11.24 19.24 -5.07
CA LEU A 190 12.68 19.33 -5.17
C LEU A 190 13.15 20.57 -4.38
N GLY A 191 13.68 20.34 -3.16
CA GLY A 191 14.12 21.42 -2.28
C GLY A 191 12.98 22.40 -1.93
N ASP A 192 12.99 23.57 -2.55
CA ASP A 192 12.03 24.66 -2.36
C ASP A 192 11.11 24.89 -3.59
N ARG A 193 10.97 23.90 -4.47
CA ARG A 193 10.16 23.97 -5.68
C ARG A 193 9.29 22.74 -5.87
N THR A 194 8.10 22.96 -6.44
CA THR A 194 7.23 21.91 -6.95
C THR A 194 7.36 21.92 -8.46
N GLU A 195 7.91 20.86 -9.02
CA GLU A 195 8.19 20.72 -10.46
C GLU A 195 7.56 19.43 -11.00
N GLN A 196 7.41 19.35 -12.33
CA GLN A 196 7.10 18.08 -12.98
C GLN A 196 8.36 17.22 -13.04
N GLY A 197 8.23 15.97 -12.63
CA GLY A 197 9.34 15.02 -12.66
C GLY A 197 8.85 13.60 -12.50
N VAL A 198 9.70 12.66 -12.89
CA VAL A 198 9.38 11.22 -12.82
C VAL A 198 9.33 10.75 -11.35
N GLY A 199 8.32 9.96 -11.02
CA GLY A 199 8.24 9.34 -9.70
C GLY A 199 7.47 10.12 -8.63
N GLY A 200 6.78 11.22 -8.97
CA GLY A 200 5.89 11.90 -8.03
C GLY A 200 4.93 10.92 -7.36
N GLY A 201 4.92 10.87 -6.02
CA GLY A 201 4.16 9.89 -5.22
C GLY A 201 5.02 8.87 -4.45
N VAL A 202 6.28 8.67 -4.83
CA VAL A 202 7.23 7.75 -4.17
C VAL A 202 7.44 8.11 -2.70
N CYS A 203 7.59 9.40 -2.37
CA CYS A 203 7.75 9.86 -0.98
C CYS A 203 6.52 9.56 -0.09
N GLN A 204 5.34 9.30 -0.65
CA GLN A 204 4.21 8.84 0.14
C GLN A 204 4.37 7.36 0.52
N VAL A 205 4.99 6.57 -0.35
CA VAL A 205 5.29 5.16 -0.07
C VAL A 205 6.37 5.06 1.00
N SER A 206 7.47 5.85 0.87
CA SER A 206 8.52 5.89 1.91
C SER A 206 8.00 6.40 3.25
N THR A 207 7.16 7.42 3.27
CA THR A 207 6.50 7.93 4.49
C THR A 207 5.62 6.87 5.15
N THR A 208 4.81 6.14 4.37
CA THR A 208 3.93 5.10 4.94
C THR A 208 4.75 3.93 5.49
N PHE A 209 5.79 3.51 4.76
CA PHE A 209 6.70 2.46 5.23
C PHE A 209 7.50 2.91 6.46
N PHE A 210 8.04 4.13 6.47
CA PHE A 210 8.73 4.72 7.62
C PHE A 210 7.85 4.67 8.87
N ARG A 211 6.59 5.12 8.77
CA ARG A 211 5.65 5.08 9.90
C ARG A 211 5.46 3.65 10.42
N ALA A 212 5.28 2.67 9.53
CA ALA A 212 5.13 1.29 9.94
C ALA A 212 6.38 0.78 10.69
N ALA A 213 7.58 1.08 10.18
CA ALA A 213 8.85 0.75 10.83
C ALA A 213 9.02 1.47 12.18
N TYR A 214 8.67 2.75 12.23
CA TYR A 214 8.74 3.56 13.45
C TYR A 214 7.77 3.05 14.51
N PHE A 215 6.54 2.70 14.13
CA PHE A 215 5.52 2.16 15.05
C PHE A 215 5.85 0.72 15.50
N ALA A 216 6.57 -0.05 14.67
CA ALA A 216 7.11 -1.35 15.06
C ALA A 216 8.30 -1.26 16.03
N GLY A 217 8.81 -0.05 16.32
CA GLY A 217 9.94 0.15 17.21
C GLY A 217 11.29 -0.15 16.59
N LEU A 218 11.41 -0.24 15.26
CA LEU A 218 12.68 -0.48 14.60
C LEU A 218 13.60 0.75 14.68
N PRO A 219 14.93 0.60 14.82
CA PRO A 219 15.87 1.70 14.71
C PRO A 219 15.80 2.37 13.34
N ILE A 220 15.71 3.70 13.33
CA ILE A 220 15.76 4.51 12.12
C ILE A 220 17.16 5.07 12.00
N LEU A 221 17.92 4.61 11.01
CA LEU A 221 19.32 4.98 10.82
C LEU A 221 19.48 6.21 9.95
N GLU A 222 18.58 6.39 8.97
CA GLU A 222 18.55 7.54 8.08
C GLU A 222 17.10 7.88 7.74
N ARG A 223 16.73 9.15 7.88
CA ARG A 223 15.42 9.68 7.54
C ARG A 223 15.49 11.18 7.36
N HIS A 224 14.92 11.68 6.32
CA HIS A 224 14.84 13.10 5.98
C HIS A 224 13.37 13.56 5.98
N PRO A 225 12.99 14.63 6.72
CA PRO A 225 11.67 15.23 6.57
C PRO A 225 11.57 15.94 5.22
N HIS A 226 10.36 16.20 4.74
CA HIS A 226 10.18 17.15 3.65
C HIS A 226 10.55 18.57 4.09
N SER A 227 10.90 19.43 3.15
CA SER A 227 11.26 20.82 3.41
C SER A 227 10.10 21.65 3.98
N TYR A 228 8.86 21.30 3.63
CA TYR A 228 7.64 21.89 4.15
C TYR A 228 6.59 20.82 4.46
N LEU A 229 5.56 21.18 5.25
CA LEU A 229 4.50 20.26 5.66
C LEU A 229 3.61 19.89 4.49
N VAL A 230 3.70 18.65 4.03
CA VAL A 230 2.87 18.11 2.96
C VAL A 230 1.54 17.61 3.53
N ARG A 231 0.42 18.08 2.98
CA ARG A 231 -0.94 17.81 3.50
C ARG A 231 -1.33 16.34 3.62
N TYR A 232 -0.69 15.44 2.86
CA TYR A 232 -0.95 14.00 2.89
C TYR A 232 -0.37 13.31 4.15
N TYR A 233 0.47 13.98 4.92
CA TYR A 233 1.29 13.38 5.97
C TYR A 233 0.91 13.80 7.38
N THR A 234 -0.40 13.88 7.65
CA THR A 234 -0.92 14.06 9.03
C THR A 234 -0.81 12.76 9.83
N PRO A 235 -0.44 12.80 11.12
CA PRO A 235 0.05 13.98 11.87
C PRO A 235 1.44 14.43 11.41
N PRO A 236 1.81 15.72 11.62
CA PRO A 236 3.09 16.25 11.20
C PRO A 236 4.26 15.60 11.94
N GLY A 237 5.45 15.67 11.35
CA GLY A 237 6.68 15.16 11.94
C GLY A 237 6.97 13.68 11.68
N LEU A 238 6.04 12.94 11.09
CA LEU A 238 6.17 11.52 10.79
C LEU A 238 6.14 11.24 9.28
N ASP A 239 6.93 11.97 8.52
CA ASP A 239 7.13 11.79 7.09
C ASP A 239 8.57 11.41 6.77
N ALA A 240 8.82 10.83 5.60
CA ALA A 240 10.15 10.48 5.12
C ALA A 240 10.24 10.80 3.63
N SER A 241 11.08 11.77 3.29
CA SER A 241 11.45 12.10 1.92
C SER A 241 12.60 11.20 1.46
N VAL A 242 12.53 10.76 0.21
CA VAL A 242 13.59 10.02 -0.48
C VAL A 242 13.87 10.65 -1.83
N PHE A 243 15.14 10.64 -2.23
CA PHE A 243 15.58 11.16 -3.53
C PHE A 243 16.87 10.47 -3.95
N GLN A 244 16.79 9.58 -4.91
CA GLN A 244 17.94 8.80 -5.39
C GLN A 244 18.94 9.67 -6.12
N PRO A 245 20.26 9.51 -5.92
CA PRO A 245 20.89 8.63 -4.90
C PRO A 245 21.13 9.31 -3.55
N TYR A 246 20.66 10.54 -3.34
CA TYR A 246 21.12 11.47 -2.30
C TYR A 246 20.42 11.31 -0.94
N LEU A 247 19.12 10.99 -0.93
CA LEU A 247 18.31 10.85 0.29
C LEU A 247 17.70 9.47 0.35
N ASP A 248 18.02 8.70 1.37
CA ASP A 248 17.46 7.37 1.59
C ASP A 248 16.64 7.31 2.88
N LEU A 249 15.86 6.28 3.03
CA LEU A 249 15.29 5.84 4.29
C LEU A 249 15.96 4.51 4.66
N ARG A 250 16.74 4.53 5.73
CA ARG A 250 17.45 3.35 6.22
C ARG A 250 16.93 2.94 7.59
N VAL A 251 16.54 1.69 7.69
CA VAL A 251 15.95 1.09 8.90
C VAL A 251 16.75 -0.15 9.26
N GLU A 252 16.96 -0.39 10.55
CA GLU A 252 17.57 -1.62 11.01
C GLU A 252 16.48 -2.61 11.45
N ASN A 253 16.49 -3.80 10.89
CA ASN A 253 15.77 -4.92 11.46
C ASN A 253 16.62 -5.51 12.59
N ASP A 254 16.36 -5.06 13.83
CA ASP A 254 17.01 -5.55 15.04
C ASP A 254 16.14 -6.61 15.77
N THR A 255 15.14 -7.18 15.08
CA THR A 255 14.31 -8.27 15.62
C THR A 255 15.02 -9.62 15.49
N PRO A 256 14.62 -10.65 16.26
CA PRO A 256 15.24 -11.98 16.17
C PRO A 256 15.06 -12.71 14.84
N GLY A 257 14.16 -12.24 13.97
CA GLY A 257 13.83 -12.89 12.70
C GLY A 257 13.68 -11.91 11.54
N HIS A 258 13.21 -12.43 10.42
CA HIS A 258 12.90 -11.61 9.26
C HIS A 258 11.63 -10.78 9.49
N LEU A 259 11.55 -9.63 8.81
CA LEU A 259 10.30 -8.90 8.64
C LEU A 259 9.67 -9.26 7.31
N TYR A 260 8.37 -9.38 7.29
CA TYR A 260 7.58 -9.52 6.07
C TYR A 260 6.75 -8.25 5.88
N VAL A 261 6.91 -7.62 4.73
CA VAL A 261 6.23 -6.37 4.38
C VAL A 261 5.00 -6.70 3.53
N GLN A 262 3.84 -6.22 3.94
CA GLN A 262 2.63 -6.34 3.14
C GLN A 262 2.04 -4.97 2.90
N SER A 263 1.82 -4.62 1.64
CA SER A 263 1.08 -3.42 1.28
C SER A 263 -0.38 -3.74 0.97
N SER A 264 -1.24 -2.77 1.21
CA SER A 264 -2.64 -2.81 0.77
C SER A 264 -3.13 -1.42 0.41
N ILE A 265 -4.02 -1.37 -0.59
CA ILE A 265 -4.67 -0.13 -1.02
C ILE A 265 -6.18 -0.35 -0.95
N GLN A 266 -6.85 0.48 -0.14
CA GLN A 266 -8.30 0.47 -0.02
C GLN A 266 -8.84 1.87 -0.26
N GLY A 267 -9.59 2.05 -1.35
CA GLY A 267 -9.97 3.39 -1.80
C GLY A 267 -8.73 4.23 -2.10
N THR A 268 -8.57 5.35 -1.39
CA THR A 268 -7.43 6.28 -1.51
C THR A 268 -6.37 6.10 -0.41
N ARG A 269 -6.45 5.03 0.37
CA ARG A 269 -5.56 4.78 1.50
C ARG A 269 -4.53 3.72 1.17
N LEU A 270 -3.27 4.09 1.27
CA LEU A 270 -2.14 3.18 1.24
C LEU A 270 -1.82 2.74 2.67
N ARG A 271 -1.67 1.43 2.87
CA ARG A 271 -1.21 0.84 4.15
C ARG A 271 0.02 0.00 3.93
N PHE A 272 0.91 0.04 4.91
CA PHE A 272 1.94 -0.98 5.11
C PHE A 272 1.71 -1.67 6.44
N HIS A 273 1.74 -3.00 6.39
CA HIS A 273 1.72 -3.88 7.54
C HIS A 273 3.07 -4.57 7.65
N LEU A 274 3.67 -4.55 8.84
CA LEU A 274 4.89 -5.28 9.14
C LEU A 274 4.57 -6.48 10.02
N PHE A 275 5.06 -7.63 9.60
CA PHE A 275 4.97 -8.87 10.35
C PHE A 275 6.36 -9.39 10.67
N GLY A 276 6.54 -10.05 11.81
CA GLY A 276 7.83 -10.54 12.27
C GLY A 276 7.71 -11.23 13.63
N THR A 277 8.78 -11.27 14.40
CA THR A 277 8.76 -11.72 15.80
C THR A 277 8.49 -10.54 16.72
N LYS A 278 7.40 -10.59 17.47
CA LYS A 278 7.04 -9.52 18.43
C LYS A 278 7.86 -9.69 19.72
N ASP A 279 8.88 -8.87 19.88
CA ASP A 279 9.82 -8.87 20.99
C ASP A 279 9.80 -7.58 21.81
N ARG A 280 8.91 -6.63 21.45
CA ARG A 280 8.86 -5.28 22.05
C ARG A 280 7.46 -4.68 22.06
N ALA A 281 7.30 -3.68 22.95
CA ALA A 281 6.18 -2.76 22.99
C ALA A 281 6.66 -1.33 22.71
N VAL A 282 5.84 -0.53 22.02
CA VAL A 282 6.17 0.82 21.59
C VAL A 282 5.13 1.80 22.12
N ARG A 283 5.60 2.91 22.71
CA ARG A 283 4.78 4.04 23.10
C ARG A 283 5.30 5.31 22.42
N LEU A 284 4.38 6.06 21.83
CA LEU A 284 4.68 7.36 21.21
C LEU A 284 4.13 8.47 22.07
N GLU A 285 4.91 9.56 22.16
CA GLU A 285 4.56 10.80 22.85
C GLU A 285 4.76 11.95 21.87
N GLY A 286 3.74 12.80 21.71
CA GLY A 286 3.75 13.90 20.76
C GLY A 286 2.50 13.95 19.86
N PRO A 287 2.49 14.83 18.82
CA PRO A 287 3.53 15.78 18.48
C PRO A 287 3.60 16.97 19.47
N VAL A 288 4.82 17.43 19.78
CA VAL A 288 5.05 18.75 20.37
C VAL A 288 5.46 19.68 19.22
N ILE A 289 4.76 20.79 19.05
CA ILE A 289 4.95 21.72 17.94
C ILE A 289 5.42 23.06 18.48
N THR A 290 6.54 23.55 17.94
CA THR A 290 7.15 24.84 18.28
C THR A 290 7.46 25.64 17.02
N ASP A 291 8.00 26.86 17.18
CA ASP A 291 8.54 27.70 16.10
C ASP A 291 7.56 27.87 14.93
N ARG A 292 6.31 28.18 15.24
CA ARG A 292 5.29 28.39 14.21
C ARG A 292 5.54 29.67 13.45
N GLU A 293 5.56 29.57 12.12
CA GLU A 293 5.68 30.69 11.19
C GLU A 293 4.47 30.67 10.25
N PRO A 294 3.83 31.81 9.95
CA PRO A 294 2.71 31.85 9.03
C PRO A 294 3.16 31.42 7.62
N PRO A 295 2.23 30.92 6.78
CA PRO A 295 2.54 30.61 5.39
C PRO A 295 3.08 31.83 4.64
N LEU A 296 3.94 31.58 3.65
CA LEU A 296 4.40 32.62 2.72
C LEU A 296 3.26 33.07 1.81
N ALA A 297 3.43 34.25 1.17
CA ALA A 297 2.50 34.73 0.17
C ALA A 297 2.32 33.72 -1.00
N GLU A 298 1.14 33.69 -1.58
CA GLU A 298 0.87 32.85 -2.76
C GLU A 298 1.74 33.24 -3.96
N ARG A 299 2.05 32.29 -4.79
CA ARG A 299 2.77 32.50 -6.06
C ARG A 299 1.86 32.12 -7.23
N ARG A 300 1.84 32.98 -8.23
CA ARG A 300 1.15 32.72 -9.50
C ARG A 300 2.18 32.58 -10.61
N ILE A 301 2.16 31.46 -11.31
CA ILE A 301 3.12 31.10 -12.35
C ILE A 301 2.33 30.99 -13.67
N LEU A 302 2.75 31.73 -14.70
CA LEU A 302 2.15 31.61 -16.02
C LEU A 302 2.44 30.23 -16.62
N ASP A 303 1.38 29.53 -17.01
CA ASP A 303 1.45 28.26 -17.74
C ASP A 303 0.73 28.42 -19.09
N PRO A 304 1.49 28.60 -20.20
CA PRO A 304 0.91 28.77 -21.52
C PRO A 304 0.09 27.57 -22.02
N SER A 305 0.23 26.41 -21.41
CA SER A 305 -0.54 25.22 -21.77
C SER A 305 -1.97 25.20 -21.21
N LEU A 306 -2.27 26.11 -20.28
CA LEU A 306 -3.61 26.23 -19.70
C LEU A 306 -4.47 27.14 -20.61
N PRO A 307 -5.79 26.90 -20.65
CA PRO A 307 -6.72 27.83 -21.30
C PRO A 307 -6.57 29.25 -20.75
N PRO A 308 -6.90 30.28 -21.55
CA PRO A 308 -6.91 31.68 -21.11
C PRO A 308 -7.70 31.85 -19.80
N ASP A 309 -7.18 32.64 -18.88
CA ASP A 309 -7.73 32.91 -17.54
C ASP A 309 -7.94 31.69 -16.63
N ALA A 310 -7.56 30.49 -17.06
CA ALA A 310 -7.63 29.31 -16.20
C ALA A 310 -6.68 29.44 -15.01
N VAL A 311 -7.13 29.02 -13.83
CA VAL A 311 -6.32 28.97 -12.61
C VAL A 311 -6.34 27.56 -12.06
N LYS A 312 -5.16 26.98 -11.89
CA LYS A 312 -4.97 25.63 -11.33
C LYS A 312 -4.07 25.68 -10.12
N GLN A 313 -4.59 25.38 -8.96
CA GLN A 313 -3.76 25.23 -7.77
C GLN A 313 -2.95 23.91 -7.85
N VAL A 314 -1.63 24.03 -7.74
CA VAL A 314 -0.69 22.90 -7.81
C VAL A 314 -0.02 22.62 -6.48
N ASP A 315 0.03 23.62 -5.58
CA ASP A 315 0.54 23.45 -4.23
C ASP A 315 -0.28 24.26 -3.20
N PHE A 316 -0.20 23.87 -1.94
CA PHE A 316 -1.02 24.42 -0.86
C PHE A 316 -0.15 25.16 0.14
N ALA A 317 -0.69 26.25 0.68
CA ALA A 317 -0.04 26.97 1.77
C ALA A 317 0.16 26.06 2.98
N ALA A 318 1.33 26.15 3.60
CA ALA A 318 1.65 25.44 4.84
C ALA A 318 2.42 26.34 5.79
N GLU A 319 2.10 26.25 7.09
CA GLU A 319 2.85 26.91 8.16
C GLU A 319 4.26 26.30 8.28
N GLY A 320 5.25 27.11 8.58
CA GLY A 320 6.54 26.67 9.09
C GLY A 320 6.38 26.23 10.55
N MET A 321 7.10 25.18 10.95
CA MET A 321 7.09 24.70 12.33
C MET A 321 8.22 23.71 12.60
N THR A 322 8.55 23.56 13.87
CA THR A 322 9.37 22.45 14.36
C THR A 322 8.49 21.46 15.11
N VAL A 323 8.60 20.19 14.78
CA VAL A 323 7.77 19.10 15.35
C VAL A 323 8.66 18.08 16.01
N TYR A 324 8.33 17.72 17.25
CA TYR A 324 9.04 16.72 18.02
C TYR A 324 8.12 15.54 18.35
N TRP A 325 8.65 14.35 18.17
CA TRP A 325 8.07 13.10 18.66
C TRP A 325 9.09 12.41 19.57
N LYS A 326 8.60 11.78 20.64
CA LYS A 326 9.37 10.88 21.48
C LYS A 326 8.79 9.49 21.36
N ARG A 327 9.65 8.49 21.25
CA ARG A 327 9.27 7.09 21.18
C ARG A 327 10.01 6.31 22.27
N VAL A 328 9.26 5.53 23.04
CA VAL A 328 9.78 4.62 24.05
C VAL A 328 9.55 3.21 23.55
N VAL A 329 10.62 2.45 23.36
CA VAL A 329 10.63 1.06 22.94
C VAL A 329 11.07 0.18 24.10
N ARG A 330 10.18 -0.64 24.61
CA ARG A 330 10.45 -1.56 25.72
C ARG A 330 10.51 -2.99 25.20
N TYR A 331 11.71 -3.57 25.26
CA TYR A 331 11.97 -4.95 24.82
C TYR A 331 11.52 -5.97 25.87
N GLN A 332 11.16 -7.17 25.43
CA GLN A 332 10.82 -8.28 26.33
C GLN A 332 11.98 -8.67 27.27
N SER A 333 13.23 -8.40 26.85
CA SER A 333 14.42 -8.56 27.69
C SER A 333 14.49 -7.60 28.88
N GLY A 334 13.56 -6.66 29.01
CA GLY A 334 13.56 -5.58 30.02
C GLY A 334 14.36 -4.36 29.61
N LYS A 335 15.13 -4.40 28.51
CA LYS A 335 15.82 -3.22 27.97
C LYS A 335 14.81 -2.19 27.48
N GLU A 336 15.14 -0.92 27.67
CA GLU A 336 14.37 0.21 27.13
C GLU A 336 15.26 1.07 26.23
N ARG A 337 14.70 1.53 25.09
CA ARG A 337 15.32 2.52 24.22
C ARG A 337 14.36 3.70 24.06
N VAL A 338 14.91 4.91 24.24
CA VAL A 338 14.17 6.15 24.04
C VAL A 338 14.75 6.88 22.83
N ASP A 339 13.91 7.15 21.83
CA ASP A 339 14.30 7.88 20.63
C ASP A 339 13.55 9.21 20.55
N GLY A 340 14.25 10.26 20.11
CA GLY A 340 13.66 11.54 19.70
C GLY A 340 13.63 11.64 18.17
N LEU A 341 12.54 12.14 17.63
CA LEU A 341 12.41 12.48 16.21
C LEU A 341 12.06 13.96 16.09
N GLN A 342 12.88 14.71 15.37
CA GLN A 342 12.66 16.12 15.07
C GLN A 342 12.43 16.31 13.57
N SER A 343 11.45 17.15 13.22
CA SER A 343 11.18 17.57 11.85
C SER A 343 11.00 19.08 11.82
N ARG A 344 11.76 19.76 10.99
CA ARG A 344 11.63 21.20 10.78
C ARG A 344 11.05 21.46 9.39
N TYR A 345 9.93 22.13 9.35
CA TYR A 345 9.24 22.53 8.13
C TYR A 345 9.37 24.02 7.93
N LYS A 346 9.75 24.43 6.72
CA LYS A 346 9.76 25.84 6.30
C LYS A 346 8.32 26.28 6.01
N PRO A 347 7.97 27.56 6.23
CA PRO A 347 6.71 28.09 5.76
C PRO A 347 6.65 28.03 4.22
N TRP A 348 5.46 27.74 3.67
CA TRP A 348 5.26 27.53 2.27
C TRP A 348 4.05 28.31 1.75
N GLY A 349 4.19 29.01 0.59
CA GLY A 349 3.09 29.71 -0.08
C GLY A 349 2.32 28.79 -1.03
N ALA A 350 1.03 29.00 -1.17
CA ALA A 350 0.26 28.33 -2.21
C ALA A 350 0.81 28.67 -3.60
N VAL A 351 0.78 27.69 -4.53
CA VAL A 351 1.22 27.88 -5.91
C VAL A 351 0.04 27.65 -6.87
N PHE A 352 -0.21 28.64 -7.70
CA PHE A 352 -1.22 28.59 -8.74
C PHE A 352 -0.57 28.71 -10.12
N LEU A 353 -0.91 27.81 -11.03
CA LEU A 353 -0.64 27.98 -12.45
C LEU A 353 -1.78 28.80 -13.04
N VAL A 354 -1.44 29.83 -13.83
CA VAL A 354 -2.43 30.71 -14.46
C VAL A 354 -2.24 30.68 -15.98
N GLY A 355 -3.31 30.51 -16.71
CA GLY A 355 -3.30 30.59 -18.16
C GLY A 355 -2.98 32.02 -18.65
N PRO A 356 -2.60 32.19 -19.93
CA PRO A 356 -2.35 33.51 -20.53
C PRO A 356 -3.61 34.36 -20.43
N ARG A 357 -3.44 35.68 -20.28
CA ARG A 357 -4.59 36.59 -20.45
C ARG A 357 -4.98 36.59 -21.91
N PRO A 358 -6.30 36.59 -22.21
CA PRO A 358 -6.74 36.84 -23.59
C PRO A 358 -6.19 38.17 -24.05
N GLU A 359 -5.63 38.23 -25.26
CA GLU A 359 -5.32 39.49 -25.85
C GLU A 359 -6.62 40.31 -26.01
N PRO A 360 -6.63 41.58 -25.60
CA PRO A 360 -7.79 42.41 -25.85
C PRO A 360 -8.08 42.40 -27.38
N PRO A 361 -9.36 42.34 -27.77
CA PRO A 361 -9.72 42.31 -29.19
C PRO A 361 -9.05 43.50 -29.89
N GLU A 362 -8.28 43.24 -30.94
CA GLU A 362 -7.70 44.27 -31.79
C GLU A 362 -8.85 45.16 -32.32
N GLY A 363 -8.89 46.43 -31.89
CA GLY A 363 -9.88 47.41 -32.37
C GLY A 363 -10.82 48.00 -31.33
N GLY A 364 -10.66 47.70 -30.01
CA GLY A 364 -11.40 48.41 -28.97
C GLY A 364 -10.86 49.83 -28.76
N PRO A 365 -11.71 50.87 -28.52
CA PRO A 365 -11.25 52.23 -28.26
C PRO A 365 -10.30 52.23 -27.04
N ALA A 366 -9.16 52.94 -27.18
CA ALA A 366 -8.21 53.11 -26.10
C ALA A 366 -8.93 53.60 -24.83
N PRO A 367 -8.61 53.06 -23.65
CA PRO A 367 -9.18 53.56 -22.41
C PRO A 367 -8.80 55.05 -22.27
N PRO A 368 -9.74 55.89 -21.75
CA PRO A 368 -9.46 57.31 -21.62
C PRO A 368 -8.27 57.49 -20.68
N GLU A 369 -7.30 58.30 -21.11
CA GLU A 369 -6.19 58.77 -20.28
C GLU A 369 -6.81 59.56 -19.10
N GLY A 370 -7.13 58.88 -18.04
CA GLY A 370 -7.69 59.46 -16.81
C GLY A 370 -6.60 59.73 -15.78
N GLY A 371 -6.22 61.00 -15.70
CA GLY A 371 -5.85 61.64 -14.45
C GLY A 371 -4.64 61.05 -13.67
N ARG A 372 -3.45 61.49 -14.04
CA ARG A 372 -2.34 61.58 -13.07
C ARG A 372 -2.71 62.66 -12.04
N GLU A 373 -3.42 62.34 -10.97
CA GLU A 373 -3.39 63.18 -9.76
C GLU A 373 -2.05 62.98 -9.07
N ALA A 374 -1.24 64.04 -9.15
CA ALA A 374 -0.03 64.21 -8.39
C ALA A 374 -0.40 64.36 -6.91
N LEU A 375 -0.26 63.34 -6.11
CA LEU A 375 -0.21 63.47 -4.67
C LEU A 375 1.20 63.91 -4.29
N SER A 376 1.43 65.26 -4.35
CA SER A 376 2.52 65.94 -3.68
C SER A 376 2.16 66.08 -2.19
N GLY A 377 2.52 65.09 -1.37
CA GLY A 377 2.48 65.19 0.07
C GLY A 377 3.88 65.32 0.65
N GLY A 378 4.28 66.55 0.94
CA GLY A 378 5.55 66.86 1.63
C GLY A 378 5.62 66.27 3.04
N PRO A 379 6.83 66.15 3.59
CA PRO A 379 7.05 65.53 4.88
C PRO A 379 6.51 66.38 6.06
N PRO A 380 5.93 65.80 7.14
CA PRO A 380 5.51 66.56 8.31
C PRO A 380 6.71 67.06 9.10
N GLN A 381 6.69 68.38 9.37
CA GLN A 381 7.64 69.07 10.24
C GLN A 381 7.59 68.55 11.67
N ARG A 382 8.76 68.45 12.28
CA ARG A 382 8.97 68.24 13.72
C ARG A 382 8.43 69.43 14.51
N GLY A 383 7.47 69.19 15.41
CA GLY A 383 7.11 70.07 16.48
C GLY A 383 7.66 69.53 17.80
N GLY A 384 8.56 70.24 18.41
CA GLY A 384 9.08 69.94 19.74
C GLY A 384 8.07 70.27 20.83
N GLY A 385 8.11 69.55 21.91
CA GLY A 385 7.35 69.78 23.14
C GLY A 385 7.98 68.99 24.26
N GLU A 386 8.85 69.71 25.03
CA GLU A 386 9.38 69.28 26.35
C GLU A 386 8.25 69.05 27.34
N GLY A 387 8.39 68.12 28.22
CA GLY A 387 7.48 67.97 29.39
C GLY A 387 7.86 66.79 30.27
N THR A 388 8.83 67.13 31.16
CA THR A 388 9.16 66.54 32.45
C THR A 388 8.10 65.73 33.21
N ALA A 389 8.43 64.60 33.80
CA ALA A 389 8.48 64.28 35.20
C ALA A 389 8.42 62.77 35.54
N ARG A 390 9.38 62.28 36.27
CA ARG A 390 9.39 61.08 37.13
C ARG A 390 8.51 61.29 38.39
N PRO A 391 8.42 60.38 39.40
CA PRO A 391 8.57 58.93 39.47
C PRO A 391 7.52 58.23 40.39
N GLY A 392 7.67 56.92 40.61
CA GLY A 392 7.12 56.22 41.79
C GLY A 392 6.37 54.94 41.37
N GLY A 393 6.86 53.73 41.59
CA GLY A 393 7.06 53.07 42.84
C GLY A 393 5.97 52.06 43.13
N ARG A 394 6.20 50.85 42.92
CA ARG A 394 6.22 49.61 43.70
C ARG A 394 6.16 48.39 42.84
#